data_40bd4017cb58abd13d019f9147e22b85
#
_entry.id   40bd4017cb58abd13d019f9147e22b85
#
_cell.length_a   1.000
_cell.length_b   1.000
_cell.length_c   1.000
_cell.angle_alpha   90.00
_cell.angle_beta   90.00
_cell.angle_gamma   90.00
#
_symmetry.space_group_name_H-M   'P 1'
#
loop_
_entity.id
_entity.type
_entity.pdbx_description
1 polymer ?
#
loop_
_entity_poly.entity_id
_entity_poly.type
_entity_poly.pdbx_seq_one_letter_code
_entity_poly.pdbx_strand_id
1 'polypeptide(L)'
;SEMAGAAIEMTDALLINPNDTEEIKQAICRALEMPEQEQLKRLQHMQKIISVQTVNKWAADFVSEWSDTCRKNEQLRKKRISAGIIGAIKMKYNQAKQRLILLDYDGTLASLKTRPENAKPTPELIATLQKLVSDPANHVVVNSGRDHFTLEKWLGNLPIAMAAEHGAFYKENGIWHKNINKAEWSSGLVSILKLFVEKTPRSHLEVKETALAWRS
;
A
#
# COMPACT_ATOMS: atom_id res chain seq x y z
N SER A 1 16.94 -16.81 -21.80
CA SER A 1 17.48 -16.39 -20.50
C SER A 1 16.33 -16.18 -19.53
N GLU A 2 16.48 -16.64 -18.31
CA GLU A 2 15.52 -16.40 -17.22
C GLU A 2 15.34 -14.90 -16.89
N MET A 3 16.33 -14.08 -17.24
CA MET A 3 16.30 -12.62 -17.05
C MET A 3 15.53 -11.88 -18.15
N ALA A 4 15.14 -12.57 -19.23
CA ALA A 4 14.40 -11.94 -20.31
C ALA A 4 12.90 -11.89 -19.98
N GLY A 5 12.24 -10.75 -20.26
CA GLY A 5 10.81 -10.62 -20.03
C GLY A 5 9.96 -11.71 -20.72
N ALA A 6 10.35 -12.11 -21.93
CA ALA A 6 9.71 -13.20 -22.66
C ALA A 6 9.85 -14.58 -21.98
N ALA A 7 10.74 -14.76 -21.01
CA ALA A 7 10.89 -16.02 -20.30
C ALA A 7 9.63 -16.39 -19.49
N ILE A 8 8.90 -15.39 -18.99
CA ILE A 8 7.66 -15.58 -18.25
C ILE A 8 6.55 -16.14 -19.15
N GLU A 9 6.55 -15.77 -20.43
CA GLU A 9 5.54 -16.18 -21.39
C GLU A 9 5.91 -17.50 -22.10
N MET A 10 7.23 -17.74 -22.31
CA MET A 10 7.77 -18.90 -23.01
C MET A 10 8.17 -20.03 -22.06
N THR A 11 7.23 -20.54 -21.31
CA THR A 11 7.47 -21.55 -20.25
C THR A 11 7.98 -22.90 -20.78
N ASP A 12 7.75 -23.21 -22.07
CA ASP A 12 8.26 -24.42 -22.70
C ASP A 12 9.68 -24.27 -23.24
N ALA A 13 10.26 -23.09 -23.24
CA ALA A 13 11.66 -22.87 -23.58
C ALA A 13 12.59 -23.42 -22.50
N LEU A 14 13.78 -23.85 -22.87
CA LEU A 14 14.85 -24.14 -21.93
C LEU A 14 15.41 -22.81 -21.42
N LEU A 15 15.02 -22.44 -20.20
CA LEU A 15 15.48 -21.22 -19.57
C LEU A 15 16.84 -21.47 -18.94
N ILE A 16 17.74 -20.51 -19.07
CA ILE A 16 19.11 -20.58 -18.54
C ILE A 16 19.51 -19.24 -17.92
N ASN A 17 20.38 -19.29 -16.94
CA ASN A 17 21.13 -18.14 -16.50
C ASN A 17 22.29 -17.88 -17.47
N PRO A 18 22.35 -16.75 -18.19
CA PRO A 18 23.39 -16.47 -19.18
C PRO A 18 24.80 -16.32 -18.58
N ASN A 19 24.91 -16.19 -17.27
CA ASN A 19 26.17 -16.08 -16.55
C ASN A 19 26.66 -17.44 -16.00
N ASP A 20 25.85 -18.51 -16.11
CA ASP A 20 26.21 -19.85 -15.67
C ASP A 20 26.57 -20.75 -16.88
N THR A 21 27.86 -20.90 -17.11
CA THR A 21 28.39 -21.66 -18.23
C THR A 21 28.03 -23.15 -18.14
N GLU A 22 27.93 -23.70 -16.92
CA GLU A 22 27.61 -25.13 -16.75
C GLU A 22 26.12 -25.38 -17.03
N GLU A 23 25.24 -24.49 -16.60
CA GLU A 23 23.81 -24.54 -16.91
C GLU A 23 23.55 -24.41 -18.42
N ILE A 24 24.29 -23.53 -19.12
CA ILE A 24 24.22 -23.37 -20.57
C ILE A 24 24.60 -24.69 -21.25
N LYS A 25 25.70 -25.32 -20.85
CA LYS A 25 26.17 -26.58 -21.39
C LYS A 25 25.15 -27.70 -21.19
N GLN A 26 24.59 -27.83 -19.98
CA GLN A 26 23.57 -28.83 -19.69
C GLN A 26 22.29 -28.60 -20.52
N ALA A 27 21.86 -27.34 -20.68
CA ALA A 27 20.69 -27.01 -21.50
C ALA A 27 20.91 -27.37 -22.99
N ILE A 28 22.11 -27.16 -23.52
CA ILE A 28 22.45 -27.56 -24.89
C ILE A 28 22.40 -29.09 -25.02
N CYS A 29 23.02 -29.84 -24.11
CA CYS A 29 22.97 -31.30 -24.13
C CYS A 29 21.52 -31.79 -24.08
N ARG A 30 20.70 -31.24 -23.15
CA ARG A 30 19.28 -31.57 -23.02
C ARG A 30 18.51 -31.28 -24.31
N ALA A 31 18.80 -30.17 -24.99
CA ALA A 31 18.13 -29.82 -26.25
C ALA A 31 18.46 -30.81 -27.37
N LEU A 32 19.72 -31.28 -27.45
CA LEU A 32 20.17 -32.23 -28.47
C LEU A 32 19.65 -33.65 -28.24
N GLU A 33 19.49 -34.04 -26.96
CA GLU A 33 18.99 -35.36 -26.56
C GLU A 33 17.46 -35.43 -26.49
N MET A 34 16.77 -34.30 -26.64
CA MET A 34 15.32 -34.22 -26.49
C MET A 34 14.62 -35.03 -27.62
N PRO A 35 13.67 -35.91 -27.26
CA PRO A 35 12.88 -36.64 -28.24
C PRO A 35 12.12 -35.71 -29.20
N GLU A 36 12.07 -36.07 -30.48
CA GLU A 36 11.43 -35.26 -31.53
C GLU A 36 9.95 -34.89 -31.18
N GLN A 37 9.21 -35.82 -30.60
CA GLN A 37 7.83 -35.56 -30.16
C GLN A 37 7.74 -34.47 -29.06
N GLU A 38 8.69 -34.45 -28.15
CA GLU A 38 8.73 -33.40 -27.10
C GLU A 38 9.12 -32.05 -27.69
N GLN A 39 10.12 -32.03 -28.59
CA GLN A 39 10.51 -30.82 -29.31
C GLN A 39 9.31 -30.22 -30.07
N LEU A 40 8.60 -31.07 -30.82
CA LEU A 40 7.43 -30.64 -31.61
C LEU A 40 6.31 -30.07 -30.70
N LYS A 41 6.02 -30.75 -29.61
CA LYS A 41 4.99 -30.29 -28.64
C LYS A 41 5.33 -28.93 -28.04
N ARG A 42 6.55 -28.76 -27.57
CA ARG A 42 7.04 -27.50 -27.02
C ARG A 42 7.02 -26.39 -28.08
N LEU A 43 7.50 -26.68 -29.28
CA LEU A 43 7.51 -25.70 -30.37
C LEU A 43 6.10 -25.25 -30.77
N GLN A 44 5.17 -26.19 -30.92
CA GLN A 44 3.76 -25.89 -31.25
C GLN A 44 3.11 -25.03 -30.19
N HIS A 45 3.37 -25.30 -28.89
CA HIS A 45 2.81 -24.49 -27.81
C HIS A 45 3.37 -23.07 -27.82
N MET A 46 4.71 -22.92 -27.97
CA MET A 46 5.34 -21.59 -28.07
C MET A 46 4.86 -20.82 -29.32
N GLN A 47 4.72 -21.49 -30.47
CA GLN A 47 4.15 -20.85 -31.66
C GLN A 47 2.73 -20.36 -31.46
N LYS A 48 1.90 -21.12 -30.73
CA LYS A 48 0.55 -20.69 -30.39
C LYS A 48 0.55 -19.42 -29.52
N ILE A 49 1.43 -19.36 -28.55
CA ILE A 49 1.59 -18.16 -27.70
C ILE A 49 1.99 -16.94 -28.56
N ILE A 50 3.01 -17.08 -29.39
CA ILE A 50 3.50 -16.00 -30.28
C ILE A 50 2.41 -15.56 -31.28
N SER A 51 1.60 -16.48 -31.80
CA SER A 51 0.54 -16.14 -32.75
C SER A 51 -0.58 -15.29 -32.14
N VAL A 52 -0.77 -15.38 -30.83
CA VAL A 52 -1.75 -14.57 -30.08
C VAL A 52 -1.14 -13.28 -29.55
N GLN A 53 0.09 -13.33 -29.08
CA GLN A 53 0.82 -12.17 -28.51
C GLN A 53 1.54 -11.37 -29.60
N THR A 54 0.77 -10.80 -30.51
CA THR A 54 1.30 -9.98 -31.60
C THR A 54 1.58 -8.54 -31.16
N VAL A 55 2.44 -7.82 -31.88
CA VAL A 55 2.70 -6.39 -31.66
C VAL A 55 1.42 -5.56 -31.77
N ASN A 56 0.51 -5.95 -32.67
CA ASN A 56 -0.78 -5.27 -32.84
C ASN A 56 -1.66 -5.46 -31.61
N LYS A 57 -1.71 -6.67 -31.04
CA LYS A 57 -2.44 -6.94 -29.81
C LYS A 57 -1.84 -6.13 -28.65
N TRP A 58 -0.51 -6.15 -28.49
CA TRP A 58 0.17 -5.37 -27.47
C TRP A 58 -0.16 -3.87 -27.57
N ALA A 59 -0.11 -3.31 -28.78
CA ALA A 59 -0.45 -1.91 -29.03
C ALA A 59 -1.92 -1.60 -28.68
N ALA A 60 -2.84 -2.49 -29.04
CA ALA A 60 -4.26 -2.35 -28.73
C ALA A 60 -4.51 -2.40 -27.22
N ASP A 61 -3.92 -3.35 -26.51
CA ASP A 61 -4.03 -3.50 -25.06
C ASP A 61 -3.44 -2.27 -24.35
N PHE A 62 -2.26 -1.78 -24.80
CA PHE A 62 -1.64 -0.56 -24.27
C PHE A 62 -2.54 0.67 -24.44
N VAL A 63 -3.09 0.91 -25.63
CA VAL A 63 -3.99 2.04 -25.89
C VAL A 63 -5.28 1.94 -25.07
N SER A 64 -5.81 0.73 -24.92
CA SER A 64 -7.00 0.47 -24.08
C SER A 64 -6.71 0.82 -22.61
N GLU A 65 -5.60 0.34 -22.05
CA GLU A 65 -5.22 0.60 -20.66
C GLU A 65 -4.90 2.07 -20.39
N TRP A 66 -4.26 2.73 -21.37
CA TRP A 66 -4.08 4.18 -21.34
C TRP A 66 -5.42 4.91 -21.26
N SER A 67 -6.36 4.57 -22.16
CA SER A 67 -7.68 5.21 -22.19
C SER A 67 -8.44 5.03 -20.88
N ASP A 68 -8.36 3.83 -20.29
CA ASP A 68 -8.95 3.53 -18.98
C ASP A 68 -8.30 4.33 -17.85
N THR A 69 -6.98 4.45 -17.88
CA THR A 69 -6.23 5.27 -16.91
C THR A 69 -6.58 6.75 -17.03
N CYS A 70 -6.67 7.28 -18.25
CA CYS A 70 -7.10 8.65 -18.49
C CYS A 70 -8.52 8.89 -17.96
N ARG A 71 -9.45 7.96 -18.22
CA ARG A 71 -10.83 8.04 -17.73
C ARG A 71 -10.90 7.99 -16.20
N LYS A 72 -10.14 7.10 -15.54
CA LYS A 72 -10.02 7.05 -14.09
C LYS A 72 -9.48 8.37 -13.51
N ASN A 73 -8.42 8.90 -14.12
CA ASN A 73 -7.84 10.18 -13.70
C ASN A 73 -8.82 11.35 -13.88
N GLU A 74 -9.59 11.37 -14.97
CA GLU A 74 -10.62 12.38 -15.17
C GLU A 74 -11.74 12.29 -14.12
N GLN A 75 -12.17 11.08 -13.74
CA GLN A 75 -13.12 10.88 -12.66
C GLN A 75 -12.56 11.34 -11.30
N LEU A 76 -11.27 11.12 -11.03
CA LEU A 76 -10.60 11.64 -9.82
C LEU A 76 -10.50 13.17 -9.84
N ARG A 77 -10.27 13.77 -11.00
CA ARG A 77 -10.29 15.25 -11.16
C ARG A 77 -11.68 15.83 -10.86
N LYS A 78 -12.75 15.16 -11.26
CA LYS A 78 -14.15 15.58 -10.96
C LYS A 78 -14.48 15.48 -9.46
N LYS A 79 -13.73 14.71 -8.68
CA LYS A 79 -13.89 14.63 -7.21
C LYS A 79 -13.17 15.77 -6.46
N ARG A 80 -12.52 16.70 -7.14
CA ARG A 80 -11.91 17.86 -6.48
C ARG A 80 -12.99 18.74 -5.85
N ILE A 81 -12.72 19.16 -4.62
CA ILE A 81 -13.64 20.03 -3.87
C ILE A 81 -13.69 21.38 -4.58
N SER A 82 -14.82 21.68 -5.22
CA SER A 82 -15.08 22.98 -5.83
C SER A 82 -15.62 23.99 -4.81
N ALA A 83 -15.59 25.27 -5.14
CA ALA A 83 -16.15 26.31 -4.27
C ALA A 83 -17.64 26.06 -3.92
N GLY A 84 -18.42 25.52 -4.87
CA GLY A 84 -19.82 25.16 -4.66
C GLY A 84 -19.95 24.00 -3.64
N ILE A 85 -19.09 22.98 -3.71
CA ILE A 85 -19.06 21.88 -2.74
C ILE A 85 -18.69 22.42 -1.34
N ILE A 86 -17.71 23.33 -1.25
CA ILE A 86 -17.33 23.96 0.02
C ILE A 86 -18.52 24.72 0.60
N GLY A 87 -19.26 25.47 -0.21
CA GLY A 87 -20.47 26.16 0.22
C GLY A 87 -21.53 25.20 0.77
N ALA A 88 -21.79 24.11 0.07
CA ALA A 88 -22.73 23.09 0.48
C ALA A 88 -22.30 22.38 1.79
N ILE A 89 -21.00 22.08 1.94
CA ILE A 89 -20.45 21.51 3.19
C ILE A 89 -20.63 22.48 4.36
N LYS A 90 -20.29 23.77 4.16
CA LYS A 90 -20.46 24.80 5.20
C LYS A 90 -21.91 24.93 5.64
N MET A 91 -22.84 24.93 4.68
CA MET A 91 -24.27 25.00 4.99
C MET A 91 -24.73 23.79 5.81
N LYS A 92 -24.38 22.57 5.40
CA LYS A 92 -24.70 21.34 6.13
C LYS A 92 -24.05 21.33 7.52
N TYR A 93 -22.81 21.78 7.62
CA TYR A 93 -22.10 21.89 8.90
C TYR A 93 -22.86 22.80 9.88
N ASN A 94 -23.30 23.97 9.42
CA ASN A 94 -24.03 24.95 10.27
C ASN A 94 -25.44 24.49 10.67
N GLN A 95 -26.08 23.67 9.80
CA GLN A 95 -27.43 23.15 10.08
C GLN A 95 -27.43 21.89 10.94
N ALA A 96 -26.32 21.18 11.05
CA ALA A 96 -26.22 19.93 11.79
C ALA A 96 -26.25 20.17 13.29
N LYS A 97 -27.15 19.47 14.01
CA LYS A 97 -27.22 19.50 15.46
C LYS A 97 -26.05 18.79 16.13
N GLN A 98 -25.57 17.76 15.51
CA GLN A 98 -24.37 17.00 15.92
C GLN A 98 -23.54 16.66 14.69
N ARG A 99 -22.22 16.59 14.85
CA ARG A 99 -21.26 16.36 13.77
C ARG A 99 -20.23 15.34 14.22
N LEU A 100 -20.04 14.31 13.41
CA LEU A 100 -18.93 13.38 13.53
C LEU A 100 -17.84 13.82 12.55
N ILE A 101 -16.66 14.13 13.08
CA ILE A 101 -15.50 14.60 12.30
C ILE A 101 -14.40 13.58 12.44
N LEU A 102 -14.18 12.81 11.35
CA LEU A 102 -13.13 11.80 11.26
C LEU A 102 -11.92 12.42 10.58
N LEU A 103 -10.77 12.41 11.25
CA LEU A 103 -9.54 13.04 10.79
C LEU A 103 -8.45 11.96 10.70
N ASP A 104 -7.87 11.80 9.52
CA ASP A 104 -6.64 11.05 9.37
C ASP A 104 -5.45 11.90 9.81
N TYR A 105 -4.43 11.26 10.40
CA TYR A 105 -3.30 11.99 10.97
C TYR A 105 -2.18 12.23 9.95
N ASP A 106 -1.59 11.15 9.42
CA ASP A 106 -0.41 11.24 8.56
C ASP A 106 -0.76 11.64 7.13
N GLY A 107 -0.25 12.77 6.65
CA GLY A 107 -0.58 13.34 5.35
C GLY A 107 -1.84 14.20 5.33
N THR A 108 -2.61 14.24 6.43
CA THR A 108 -3.82 15.07 6.60
C THR A 108 -3.62 16.14 7.67
N LEU A 109 -3.44 15.75 8.92
CA LEU A 109 -3.19 16.66 10.04
C LEU A 109 -1.72 17.03 10.18
N ALA A 110 -0.83 16.10 9.90
CA ALA A 110 0.61 16.32 9.88
C ALA A 110 1.19 15.95 8.52
N SER A 111 2.14 16.75 8.04
CA SER A 111 2.86 16.44 6.80
C SER A 111 3.63 15.13 6.93
N LEU A 112 3.68 14.34 5.85
CA LEU A 112 4.49 13.14 5.77
C LEU A 112 5.96 13.50 6.02
N LYS A 113 6.63 12.72 6.86
CA LYS A 113 8.05 12.86 7.19
C LYS A 113 8.79 11.55 6.89
N THR A 114 10.04 11.66 6.49
CA THR A 114 10.91 10.50 6.24
C THR A 114 11.04 9.62 7.50
N ARG A 115 11.06 10.25 8.69
CA ARG A 115 11.04 9.54 9.97
C ARG A 115 9.71 9.79 10.66
N PRO A 116 8.93 8.72 10.94
CA PRO A 116 7.59 8.84 11.53
C PRO A 116 7.56 9.62 12.85
N GLU A 117 8.58 9.49 13.69
CA GLU A 117 8.69 10.20 14.97
C GLU A 117 8.80 11.72 14.84
N ASN A 118 9.15 12.23 13.65
CA ASN A 118 9.26 13.66 13.37
C ASN A 118 7.93 14.31 12.93
N ALA A 119 6.89 13.52 12.69
CA ALA A 119 5.57 14.05 12.32
C ALA A 119 4.73 14.42 13.57
N LYS A 120 5.38 15.08 14.54
CA LYS A 120 4.71 15.57 15.75
C LYS A 120 3.70 16.65 15.42
N PRO A 121 2.60 16.77 16.18
CA PRO A 121 1.64 17.86 16.00
C PRO A 121 2.31 19.21 16.28
N THR A 122 2.01 20.18 15.43
CA THR A 122 2.44 21.57 15.65
C THR A 122 1.53 22.24 16.69
N PRO A 123 2.02 23.31 17.36
CA PRO A 123 1.16 24.09 18.27
C PRO A 123 -0.12 24.60 17.60
N GLU A 124 -0.04 24.99 16.33
CA GLU A 124 -1.20 25.47 15.56
C GLU A 124 -2.22 24.33 15.31
N LEU A 125 -1.76 23.09 15.06
CA LEU A 125 -2.64 21.96 14.93
C LEU A 125 -3.36 21.68 16.25
N ILE A 126 -2.64 21.68 17.36
CA ILE A 126 -3.23 21.49 18.70
C ILE A 126 -4.29 22.56 18.97
N ALA A 127 -3.97 23.84 18.72
CA ALA A 127 -4.92 24.94 18.89
C ALA A 127 -6.17 24.78 18.00
N THR A 128 -5.99 24.30 16.77
CA THR A 128 -7.09 24.04 15.83
C THR A 128 -7.98 22.90 16.34
N LEU A 129 -7.40 21.81 16.81
CA LEU A 129 -8.15 20.69 17.39
C LEU A 129 -8.88 21.12 18.67
N GLN A 130 -8.23 21.90 19.55
CA GLN A 130 -8.88 22.47 20.75
C GLN A 130 -10.09 23.32 20.39
N LYS A 131 -9.96 24.18 19.38
CA LYS A 131 -11.07 24.99 18.90
C LYS A 131 -12.19 24.15 18.30
N LEU A 132 -11.84 23.04 17.61
CA LEU A 132 -12.82 22.16 17.01
C LEU A 132 -13.65 21.41 18.06
N VAL A 133 -13.00 20.93 19.13
CA VAL A 133 -13.69 20.20 20.22
C VAL A 133 -14.37 21.12 21.25
N SER A 134 -14.10 22.42 21.20
CA SER A 134 -14.82 23.37 22.07
C SER A 134 -16.29 23.53 21.71
N ASP A 135 -16.70 23.18 20.51
CA ASP A 135 -18.11 23.09 20.14
C ASP A 135 -18.66 21.72 20.54
N PRO A 136 -19.61 21.66 21.50
CA PRO A 136 -20.15 20.40 22.02
C PRO A 136 -20.96 19.61 20.98
N ALA A 137 -21.30 20.22 19.85
CA ALA A 137 -21.93 19.53 18.73
C ALA A 137 -20.93 18.71 17.90
N ASN A 138 -19.63 18.87 18.09
CA ASN A 138 -18.60 18.18 17.35
C ASN A 138 -18.07 16.96 18.13
N HIS A 139 -18.21 15.78 17.52
CA HIS A 139 -17.55 14.56 17.95
C HIS A 139 -16.32 14.35 17.05
N VAL A 140 -15.13 14.61 17.59
CA VAL A 140 -13.88 14.54 16.84
C VAL A 140 -13.18 13.20 17.10
N VAL A 141 -12.84 12.51 16.05
CA VAL A 141 -12.10 11.24 16.09
C VAL A 141 -10.86 11.36 15.21
N VAL A 142 -9.70 11.11 15.77
CA VAL A 142 -8.44 10.97 15.00
C VAL A 142 -8.18 9.49 14.72
N ASN A 143 -8.09 9.14 13.45
CA ASN A 143 -7.78 7.79 12.99
C ASN A 143 -6.35 7.74 12.42
N SER A 144 -5.53 6.77 12.85
CA SER A 144 -4.14 6.67 12.42
C SER A 144 -3.63 5.23 12.42
N GLY A 145 -2.68 4.96 11.53
CA GLY A 145 -1.89 3.73 11.59
C GLY A 145 -0.82 3.74 12.68
N ARG A 146 -0.63 4.83 13.41
CA ARG A 146 0.33 4.93 14.52
C ARG A 146 -0.09 4.10 15.71
N ASP A 147 0.90 3.71 16.52
CA ASP A 147 0.65 3.05 17.78
C ASP A 147 -0.07 3.98 18.78
N HIS A 148 -0.84 3.38 19.68
CA HIS A 148 -1.66 4.11 20.62
C HIS A 148 -0.85 4.90 21.66
N PHE A 149 0.38 4.47 22.01
CA PHE A 149 1.24 5.22 22.93
C PHE A 149 1.72 6.53 22.31
N THR A 150 2.06 6.50 21.01
CA THR A 150 2.45 7.70 20.27
C THR A 150 1.30 8.70 20.17
N LEU A 151 0.08 8.22 19.84
CA LEU A 151 -1.10 9.10 19.79
C LEU A 151 -1.45 9.66 21.15
N GLU A 152 -1.38 8.85 22.21
CA GLU A 152 -1.61 9.32 23.58
C GLU A 152 -0.61 10.42 23.97
N LYS A 153 0.67 10.21 23.69
CA LYS A 153 1.73 11.19 23.98
C LYS A 153 1.49 12.53 23.27
N TRP A 154 0.94 12.48 22.05
CA TRP A 154 0.82 13.67 21.21
C TRP A 154 -0.52 14.40 21.39
N LEU A 155 -1.58 13.67 21.56
CA LEU A 155 -2.95 14.18 21.52
C LEU A 155 -3.77 13.83 22.77
N GLY A 156 -3.22 13.07 23.70
CA GLY A 156 -3.93 12.53 24.86
C GLY A 156 -4.54 13.58 25.79
N ASN A 157 -4.00 14.81 25.78
CA ASN A 157 -4.52 15.93 26.53
C ASN A 157 -5.77 16.60 25.91
N LEU A 158 -6.16 16.19 24.71
CA LEU A 158 -7.34 16.70 24.03
C LEU A 158 -8.55 15.80 24.30
N PRO A 159 -9.76 16.35 24.46
CA PRO A 159 -10.98 15.56 24.63
C PRO A 159 -11.49 15.04 23.29
N ILE A 160 -10.67 14.24 22.61
CA ILE A 160 -10.96 13.62 21.31
C ILE A 160 -10.98 12.11 21.46
N ALA A 161 -11.79 11.45 20.66
CA ALA A 161 -11.67 10.03 20.45
C ALA A 161 -10.50 9.72 19.48
N MET A 162 -9.87 8.57 19.63
CA MET A 162 -8.75 8.17 18.78
C MET A 162 -8.90 6.71 18.38
N ALA A 163 -8.52 6.40 17.14
CA ALA A 163 -8.34 5.04 16.65
C ALA A 163 -6.87 4.87 16.21
N ALA A 164 -6.19 3.90 16.78
CA ALA A 164 -4.78 3.60 16.56
C ALA A 164 -4.61 2.24 15.89
N GLU A 165 -3.46 2.04 15.22
CA GLU A 165 -3.14 0.79 14.51
C GLU A 165 -4.29 0.31 13.61
N HIS A 166 -4.82 1.26 12.80
CA HIS A 166 -5.94 1.00 11.88
C HIS A 166 -7.21 0.48 12.56
N GLY A 167 -7.47 0.90 13.80
CA GLY A 167 -8.65 0.52 14.59
C GLY A 167 -8.45 -0.68 15.51
N ALA A 168 -7.22 -1.22 15.61
CA ALA A 168 -6.90 -2.26 16.58
C ALA A 168 -7.04 -1.77 18.04
N PHE A 169 -6.79 -0.49 18.26
CA PHE A 169 -7.03 0.21 19.52
C PHE A 169 -7.91 1.42 19.28
N TYR A 170 -8.81 1.71 20.21
CA TYR A 170 -9.58 2.94 20.19
C TYR A 170 -9.69 3.55 21.58
N LYS A 171 -9.66 4.88 21.63
CA LYS A 171 -9.83 5.66 22.86
C LYS A 171 -11.18 6.35 22.84
N GLU A 172 -11.99 6.09 23.84
CA GLU A 172 -13.27 6.74 24.06
C GLU A 172 -13.38 7.16 25.52
N ASN A 173 -13.89 8.35 25.79
CA ASN A 173 -14.02 8.90 27.15
C ASN A 173 -12.71 8.83 27.96
N GLY A 174 -11.57 9.02 27.32
CA GLY A 174 -10.25 8.99 27.94
C GLY A 174 -9.67 7.60 28.18
N ILE A 175 -10.39 6.52 27.87
CA ILE A 175 -9.98 5.13 28.13
C ILE A 175 -9.65 4.45 26.82
N TRP A 176 -8.48 3.78 26.76
CA TRP A 176 -8.09 2.93 25.64
C TRP A 176 -8.73 1.55 25.73
N HIS A 177 -9.30 1.11 24.65
CA HIS A 177 -9.86 -0.23 24.45
C HIS A 177 -9.09 -0.93 23.35
N LYS A 178 -8.95 -2.24 23.49
CA LYS A 178 -8.34 -3.10 22.48
C LYS A 178 -9.43 -3.89 21.76
N ASN A 179 -9.46 -3.75 20.43
CA ASN A 179 -10.48 -4.37 19.59
C ASN A 179 -10.02 -5.71 18.95
N ILE A 180 -8.73 -5.96 18.91
CA ILE A 180 -8.13 -7.15 18.28
C ILE A 180 -7.16 -7.81 19.26
N ASN A 181 -7.14 -9.14 19.31
CA ASN A 181 -6.15 -9.87 20.10
C ASN A 181 -4.74 -9.62 19.54
N LYS A 182 -3.75 -9.62 20.44
CA LYS A 182 -2.34 -9.52 20.06
C LYS A 182 -2.01 -10.58 19.01
N ALA A 183 -1.43 -10.17 17.90
CA ALA A 183 -0.94 -11.11 16.91
C ALA A 183 0.38 -11.72 17.37
N GLU A 184 0.42 -13.03 17.50
CA GLU A 184 1.66 -13.76 17.71
C GLU A 184 2.33 -14.00 16.36
N TRP A 185 3.32 -13.17 16.05
CA TRP A 185 4.09 -13.33 14.82
C TRP A 185 5.07 -14.49 14.97
N SER A 186 5.02 -15.43 14.03
CA SER A 186 6.02 -16.50 14.01
C SER A 186 7.42 -15.91 13.87
N SER A 187 8.38 -16.41 14.65
CA SER A 187 9.78 -15.98 14.58
C SER A 187 10.35 -16.13 13.15
N GLY A 188 9.88 -17.13 12.40
CA GLY A 188 10.25 -17.33 11.00
C GLY A 188 9.81 -16.18 10.10
N LEU A 189 8.58 -15.67 10.24
CA LEU A 189 8.10 -14.54 9.44
C LEU A 189 8.90 -13.26 9.74
N VAL A 190 9.14 -12.97 11.01
CA VAL A 190 9.94 -11.80 11.42
C VAL A 190 11.37 -11.91 10.88
N SER A 191 11.97 -13.10 10.91
CA SER A 191 13.32 -13.34 10.38
C SER A 191 13.38 -13.13 8.85
N ILE A 192 12.39 -13.62 8.11
CA ILE A 192 12.27 -13.40 6.67
C ILE A 192 12.18 -11.89 6.36
N LEU A 193 11.31 -11.16 7.05
CA LEU A 193 11.17 -9.72 6.83
C LEU A 193 12.46 -8.94 7.17
N LYS A 194 13.19 -9.36 8.21
CA LYS A 194 14.51 -8.78 8.52
C LYS A 194 15.53 -9.00 7.39
N LEU A 195 15.55 -10.19 6.77
CA LEU A 195 16.41 -10.43 5.61
C LEU A 195 16.05 -9.52 4.42
N PHE A 196 14.77 -9.21 4.21
CA PHE A 196 14.38 -8.24 3.19
C PHE A 196 14.84 -6.82 3.54
N VAL A 197 14.80 -6.43 4.81
CA VAL A 197 15.34 -5.14 5.26
C VAL A 197 16.83 -5.05 4.97
N GLU A 198 17.62 -6.09 5.26
CA GLU A 198 19.06 -6.11 4.99
C GLU A 198 19.39 -6.00 3.50
N LYS A 199 18.54 -6.56 2.64
CA LYS A 199 18.72 -6.54 1.17
C LYS A 199 18.18 -5.28 0.50
N THR A 200 17.36 -4.48 1.19
CA THR A 200 16.72 -3.29 0.61
C THR A 200 17.23 -2.02 1.31
N PRO A 201 18.11 -1.24 0.65
CA PRO A 201 18.62 -0.01 1.23
C PRO A 201 17.51 0.93 1.69
N ARG A 202 17.68 1.53 2.87
CA ARG A 202 16.74 2.48 3.50
C ARG A 202 15.40 1.88 3.97
N SER A 203 15.20 0.57 3.86
CA SER A 203 14.02 -0.06 4.41
C SER A 203 14.18 -0.37 5.91
N HIS A 204 13.07 -0.49 6.60
CA HIS A 204 13.03 -0.90 8.01
C HIS A 204 11.77 -1.70 8.31
N LEU A 205 11.86 -2.56 9.32
CA LEU A 205 10.74 -3.34 9.83
C LEU A 205 10.23 -2.71 11.14
N GLU A 206 9.01 -2.24 11.12
CA GLU A 206 8.28 -1.79 12.32
C GLU A 206 7.42 -2.97 12.83
N VAL A 207 7.71 -3.41 14.04
CA VAL A 207 6.93 -4.46 14.72
C VAL A 207 5.99 -3.78 15.69
N LYS A 208 4.69 -3.84 15.41
CA LYS A 208 3.62 -3.32 16.26
C LYS A 208 2.97 -4.45 17.04
N GLU A 209 2.12 -4.11 17.97
CA GLU A 209 1.38 -5.11 18.74
C GLU A 209 0.44 -5.94 17.85
N THR A 210 -0.15 -5.33 16.84
CA THR A 210 -1.17 -5.94 15.99
C THR A 210 -0.79 -6.03 14.51
N ALA A 211 0.39 -5.52 14.12
CA ALA A 211 0.83 -5.49 12.73
C ALA A 211 2.37 -5.55 12.58
N LEU A 212 2.81 -6.08 11.44
CA LEU A 212 4.18 -5.93 10.95
C LEU A 212 4.15 -4.99 9.76
N ALA A 213 4.94 -3.92 9.78
CA ALA A 213 5.04 -3.00 8.67
C ALA A 213 6.49 -2.95 8.15
N TRP A 214 6.70 -3.40 6.92
CA TRP A 214 7.94 -3.19 6.20
C TRP A 214 7.81 -1.91 5.37
N ARG A 215 8.77 -1.01 5.51
CA ARG A 215 8.78 0.30 4.84
C ARG A 215 10.09 0.50 4.11
N SER A 216 10.05 1.06 2.91
CA SER A 216 11.19 1.44 2.08
C SER A 216 11.16 2.92 1.75
#